data_ffc9494f2e1d8650e3a652dbf7223c60
#
_entry.id   ffc9494f2e1d8650e3a652dbf7223c60
#
_cell.length_a   1.000
_cell.length_b   1.000
_cell.length_c   1.000
_cell.angle_alpha   90.00
_cell.angle_beta   90.00
_cell.angle_gamma   90.00
#
_symmetry.space_group_name_H-M   'P 1'
#
loop_
_entity.id
_entity.type
_entity.pdbx_description
1 polymer ?
#
loop_
_entity_poly.entity_id
_entity_poly.type
_entity_poly.pdbx_seq_one_letter_code
_entity_poly.pdbx_strand_id
1 'polypeptide(L)'
;SAATIQVSPLQLQKAKELLNKEQPIENTYDSWKAFMEDTFTKQISSNLLQPSYSLTTKWDVYIQRIKAKMPLETEWKLLYLFIMYFHTFRLTINSLQSGQISGNARHFLQQELNDTLENMHYLMEQLTRISRPFAFDQFFLGIRQDLKELLHEENPYFHESINVYRNAWTHILKEKTWRKEELDSLQKQLNDQASVTIVIATIHLSLLTEHDEQVESLLHTLQPKDYPLINYWIRYTDEQKATPFILFIIQNIARFFEYETNYYRRKEFVSFFIPYVKKYCLRIHKMETFEKFCETCLPYSFIYYSSYLLQFNKHRKWVELYLYSNIELDYISSDDIKAVQQSDPKLLLPLFMSIVNDKIEN
;
A
#
# COMPACT_ATOMS: atom_id res chain seq x y z
N SER A 1 -3.21 32.50 -57.41
CA SER A 1 -2.43 33.41 -56.60
C SER A 1 -2.14 32.77 -55.25
N ALA A 2 -0.91 32.34 -55.04
CA ALA A 2 -0.46 31.82 -53.74
C ALA A 2 -0.30 33.02 -52.78
N ALA A 3 -1.06 33.02 -51.71
CA ALA A 3 -0.93 34.01 -50.66
C ALA A 3 0.36 33.75 -49.87
N THR A 4 1.37 34.63 -50.08
CA THR A 4 2.60 34.61 -49.32
C THR A 4 2.32 35.12 -47.93
N ILE A 5 2.30 34.23 -46.91
CA ILE A 5 2.17 34.63 -45.51
C ILE A 5 3.47 35.30 -45.11
N GLN A 6 3.47 36.64 -44.97
CA GLN A 6 4.58 37.38 -44.40
C GLN A 6 4.58 37.23 -42.89
N VAL A 7 5.46 36.38 -42.38
CA VAL A 7 5.72 36.25 -40.94
C VAL A 7 6.62 37.41 -40.51
N SER A 8 6.21 38.17 -39.48
CA SER A 8 7.00 39.30 -38.99
C SER A 8 8.36 38.83 -38.39
N PRO A 9 9.46 39.63 -38.51
CA PRO A 9 10.75 39.28 -37.89
C PRO A 9 10.63 38.97 -36.40
N LEU A 10 9.70 39.60 -35.69
CA LEU A 10 9.45 39.40 -34.27
C LEU A 10 8.81 38.03 -33.99
N GLN A 11 7.91 37.56 -34.89
CA GLN A 11 7.30 36.25 -34.79
C GLN A 11 8.30 35.14 -35.13
N LEU A 12 9.21 35.37 -36.09
CA LEU A 12 10.33 34.47 -36.41
C LEU A 12 11.33 34.40 -35.26
N GLN A 13 11.61 35.53 -34.60
CA GLN A 13 12.50 35.57 -33.44
C GLN A 13 11.89 34.88 -32.23
N LYS A 14 10.62 35.11 -31.93
CA LYS A 14 9.88 34.36 -30.88
C LYS A 14 9.79 32.88 -31.19
N ALA A 15 9.53 32.48 -32.43
CA ALA A 15 9.51 31.06 -32.84
C ALA A 15 10.92 30.43 -32.72
N LYS A 16 11.98 31.14 -33.10
CA LYS A 16 13.37 30.69 -32.89
C LYS A 16 13.76 30.63 -31.41
N GLU A 17 13.30 31.56 -30.57
CA GLU A 17 13.51 31.53 -29.12
C GLU A 17 12.72 30.39 -28.47
N LEU A 18 11.53 30.10 -28.95
CA LEU A 18 10.75 28.92 -28.53
C LEU A 18 11.41 27.63 -28.98
N LEU A 19 11.88 27.53 -30.20
CA LEU A 19 12.61 26.36 -30.72
C LEU A 19 13.98 26.17 -30.07
N ASN A 20 14.70 27.24 -29.73
CA ASN A 20 15.95 27.15 -28.99
C ASN A 20 15.78 26.90 -27.48
N LYS A 21 14.64 27.21 -26.91
CA LYS A 21 14.28 26.84 -25.51
C LYS A 21 13.91 25.37 -25.33
N GLU A 22 13.68 24.67 -26.42
CA GLU A 22 13.28 23.26 -26.39
C GLU A 22 14.37 22.37 -27.02
N GLN A 23 15.58 22.37 -26.45
CA GLN A 23 16.49 21.28 -26.76
C GLN A 23 15.83 19.95 -26.36
N PRO A 24 15.80 18.94 -27.27
CA PRO A 24 15.32 17.63 -26.90
C PRO A 24 16.19 17.11 -25.75
N ILE A 25 15.54 16.59 -24.72
CA ILE A 25 16.24 15.90 -23.64
C ILE A 25 16.78 14.60 -24.21
N GLU A 26 18.05 14.29 -23.94
CA GLU A 26 18.61 13.01 -24.33
C GLU A 26 17.75 11.86 -23.78
N ASN A 27 17.58 10.83 -24.59
CA ASN A 27 16.77 9.67 -24.19
C ASN A 27 17.57 8.71 -23.30
N THR A 28 18.00 9.22 -22.16
CA THR A 28 18.72 8.48 -21.12
C THR A 28 18.05 8.68 -19.75
N TYR A 29 18.20 7.70 -18.85
CA TYR A 29 17.63 7.79 -17.51
C TYR A 29 18.13 9.02 -16.75
N ASP A 30 19.44 9.27 -16.76
CA ASP A 30 20.06 10.37 -16.03
C ASP A 30 19.61 11.73 -16.53
N SER A 31 19.45 11.89 -17.86
CA SER A 31 18.94 13.14 -18.44
C SER A 31 17.49 13.40 -18.06
N TRP A 32 16.65 12.35 -18.06
CA TRP A 32 15.26 12.48 -17.60
C TRP A 32 15.18 12.82 -16.12
N LYS A 33 15.92 12.09 -15.28
CA LYS A 33 16.03 12.35 -13.85
C LYS A 33 16.46 13.78 -13.56
N ALA A 34 17.59 14.22 -14.12
CA ALA A 34 18.13 15.57 -13.90
C ALA A 34 17.14 16.67 -14.32
N PHE A 35 16.43 16.48 -15.43
CA PHE A 35 15.40 17.44 -15.86
C PHE A 35 14.21 17.51 -14.90
N MET A 36 13.74 16.36 -14.40
CA MET A 36 12.64 16.28 -13.45
C MET A 36 13.01 16.91 -12.11
N GLU A 37 14.21 16.61 -11.60
CA GLU A 37 14.74 17.17 -10.34
C GLU A 37 14.94 18.69 -10.42
N ASP A 38 15.54 19.19 -11.50
CA ASP A 38 15.72 20.64 -11.73
C ASP A 38 14.38 21.35 -11.81
N THR A 39 13.42 20.78 -12.57
CA THR A 39 12.10 21.37 -12.74
C THR A 39 11.33 21.38 -11.41
N PHE A 40 11.40 20.29 -10.63
CA PHE A 40 10.78 20.21 -9.31
C PHE A 40 11.37 21.24 -8.34
N THR A 41 12.69 21.35 -8.31
CA THR A 41 13.40 22.30 -7.44
C THR A 41 12.96 23.73 -7.75
N LYS A 42 12.90 24.11 -9.03
CA LYS A 42 12.51 25.45 -9.47
C LYS A 42 11.04 25.77 -9.22
N GLN A 43 10.14 24.81 -9.39
CA GLN A 43 8.70 25.05 -9.29
C GLN A 43 8.15 24.78 -7.88
N ILE A 44 8.64 23.76 -7.21
CA ILE A 44 8.07 23.26 -5.95
C ILE A 44 8.97 23.61 -4.76
N SER A 45 10.21 23.09 -4.71
CA SER A 45 11.07 23.27 -3.53
C SER A 45 11.29 24.73 -3.16
N SER A 46 11.48 25.59 -4.15
CA SER A 46 11.66 27.04 -3.94
C SER A 46 10.40 27.77 -3.46
N ASN A 47 9.25 27.09 -3.42
CA ASN A 47 7.95 27.66 -3.09
C ASN A 47 7.27 27.04 -1.86
N LEU A 48 7.93 26.14 -1.11
CA LEU A 48 7.36 25.41 0.02
C LEU A 48 6.89 26.29 1.19
N LEU A 49 7.39 27.49 1.31
CA LEU A 49 7.00 28.49 2.31
C LEU A 49 5.88 29.42 1.82
N GLN A 50 5.53 29.34 0.54
CA GLN A 50 4.49 30.18 -0.08
C GLN A 50 3.08 29.70 0.31
N PRO A 51 2.04 30.53 0.13
CA PRO A 51 0.65 30.11 0.31
C PRO A 51 0.27 28.93 -0.60
N SER A 52 -0.59 28.04 -0.11
CA SER A 52 -0.98 26.80 -0.81
C SER A 52 -1.55 27.01 -2.22
N TYR A 53 -2.33 28.06 -2.46
CA TYR A 53 -2.87 28.35 -3.79
C TYR A 53 -1.78 28.63 -4.84
N SER A 54 -0.68 29.27 -4.43
CA SER A 54 0.49 29.47 -5.28
C SER A 54 1.17 28.13 -5.60
N LEU A 55 1.26 27.24 -4.62
CA LEU A 55 1.87 25.92 -4.77
C LEU A 55 1.07 25.03 -5.74
N THR A 56 -0.27 25.05 -5.68
CA THR A 56 -1.13 24.33 -6.63
C THR A 56 -0.85 24.75 -8.08
N THR A 57 -0.80 26.04 -8.34
CA THR A 57 -0.48 26.54 -9.69
C THR A 57 0.93 26.13 -10.13
N LYS A 58 1.89 26.14 -9.20
CA LYS A 58 3.27 25.73 -9.49
C LYS A 58 3.37 24.24 -9.76
N TRP A 59 2.57 23.43 -9.07
CA TRP A 59 2.48 21.99 -9.31
C TRP A 59 1.96 21.67 -10.70
N ASP A 60 0.87 22.34 -11.12
CA ASP A 60 0.34 22.20 -12.47
C ASP A 60 1.38 22.58 -13.54
N VAL A 61 2.12 23.68 -13.32
CA VAL A 61 3.22 24.10 -14.23
C VAL A 61 4.32 23.04 -14.24
N TYR A 62 4.69 22.49 -13.09
CA TYR A 62 5.68 21.42 -12.98
C TYR A 62 5.28 20.20 -13.83
N ILE A 63 4.08 19.68 -13.59
CA ILE A 63 3.56 18.50 -14.30
C ILE A 63 3.45 18.75 -15.81
N GLN A 64 2.95 19.92 -16.23
CA GLN A 64 2.82 20.28 -17.65
C GLN A 64 4.18 20.38 -18.33
N ARG A 65 5.20 21.00 -17.69
CA ARG A 65 6.54 21.13 -18.25
C ARG A 65 7.20 19.77 -18.47
N ILE A 66 7.05 18.85 -17.52
CA ILE A 66 7.61 17.51 -17.69
C ILE A 66 6.87 16.76 -18.79
N LYS A 67 5.53 16.78 -18.79
CA LYS A 67 4.72 16.12 -19.84
C LYS A 67 4.99 16.68 -21.26
N ALA A 68 5.38 17.94 -21.38
CA ALA A 68 5.74 18.54 -22.67
C ALA A 68 7.00 17.92 -23.33
N LYS A 69 7.84 17.22 -22.55
CA LYS A 69 9.03 16.52 -23.04
C LYS A 69 8.84 15.02 -23.23
N MET A 70 7.62 14.56 -23.07
CA MET A 70 7.26 13.15 -23.17
C MET A 70 7.43 12.62 -24.58
N PRO A 71 8.05 11.44 -24.77
CA PRO A 71 8.13 10.77 -26.07
C PRO A 71 6.75 10.52 -26.69
N LEU A 72 6.71 10.44 -28.02
CA LEU A 72 5.45 10.24 -28.77
C LEU A 72 5.04 8.75 -28.82
N GLU A 73 6.01 7.84 -28.86
CA GLU A 73 5.78 6.41 -28.92
C GLU A 73 5.16 5.90 -27.61
N THR A 74 4.13 5.07 -27.72
CA THR A 74 3.29 4.65 -26.59
C THR A 74 4.09 3.99 -25.48
N GLU A 75 5.02 3.10 -25.80
CA GLU A 75 5.85 2.37 -24.84
C GLU A 75 6.79 3.33 -24.09
N TRP A 76 7.46 4.20 -24.81
CA TRP A 76 8.33 5.22 -24.24
C TRP A 76 7.57 6.24 -23.40
N LYS A 77 6.35 6.59 -23.83
CA LYS A 77 5.46 7.47 -23.09
C LYS A 77 5.09 6.88 -21.73
N LEU A 78 4.73 5.59 -21.67
CA LEU A 78 4.39 4.91 -20.43
C LEU A 78 5.60 4.86 -19.47
N LEU A 79 6.78 4.52 -19.99
CA LEU A 79 8.02 4.49 -19.22
C LEU A 79 8.37 5.88 -18.69
N TYR A 80 8.30 6.90 -19.55
CA TYR A 80 8.57 8.29 -19.15
C TYR A 80 7.63 8.77 -18.04
N LEU A 81 6.33 8.52 -18.17
CA LEU A 81 5.34 8.88 -17.16
C LEU A 81 5.59 8.14 -15.84
N PHE A 82 5.95 6.87 -15.89
CA PHE A 82 6.30 6.12 -14.68
C PHE A 82 7.52 6.75 -13.99
N ILE A 83 8.60 7.03 -14.73
CA ILE A 83 9.81 7.67 -14.19
C ILE A 83 9.49 9.06 -13.64
N MET A 84 8.63 9.83 -14.32
CA MET A 84 8.16 11.13 -13.84
C MET A 84 7.50 11.01 -12.45
N TYR A 85 6.52 10.12 -12.31
CA TYR A 85 5.82 9.96 -11.03
C TYR A 85 6.74 9.36 -9.95
N PHE A 86 7.65 8.46 -10.32
CA PHE A 86 8.62 7.89 -9.41
C PHE A 86 9.55 8.97 -8.81
N HIS A 87 10.11 9.85 -9.64
CA HIS A 87 10.92 10.97 -9.14
C HIS A 87 10.08 12.01 -8.40
N THR A 88 8.87 12.31 -8.87
CA THR A 88 7.94 13.18 -8.14
C THR A 88 7.67 12.65 -6.74
N PHE A 89 7.42 11.34 -6.59
CA PHE A 89 7.24 10.69 -5.30
C PHE A 89 8.46 10.87 -4.39
N ARG A 90 9.66 10.55 -4.86
CA ARG A 90 10.91 10.70 -4.09
C ARG A 90 11.14 12.16 -3.65
N LEU A 91 11.01 13.10 -4.56
CA LEU A 91 11.23 14.53 -4.31
C LEU A 91 10.18 15.10 -3.34
N THR A 92 8.93 14.63 -3.44
CA THR A 92 7.85 15.03 -2.52
C THR A 92 8.13 14.54 -1.11
N ILE A 93 8.54 13.27 -0.94
CA ILE A 93 8.93 12.73 0.38
C ILE A 93 10.09 13.53 0.96
N ASN A 94 11.15 13.78 0.19
CA ASN A 94 12.29 14.56 0.63
C ASN A 94 11.89 15.99 1.07
N SER A 95 10.95 16.61 0.34
CA SER A 95 10.42 17.92 0.70
C SER A 95 9.62 17.88 2.01
N LEU A 96 8.78 16.84 2.20
CA LEU A 96 8.00 16.65 3.42
C LEU A 96 8.87 16.38 4.66
N GLN A 97 10.06 15.78 4.46
CA GLN A 97 11.04 15.50 5.52
C GLN A 97 11.87 16.72 5.89
N SER A 98 12.10 17.66 4.97
CA SER A 98 13.04 18.79 5.15
C SER A 98 12.70 19.73 6.32
N GLY A 99 11.51 19.63 6.90
CA GLY A 99 11.05 20.49 8.01
C GLY A 99 10.77 21.95 7.64
N GLN A 100 11.27 22.43 6.52
CA GLN A 100 11.12 23.81 6.02
C GLN A 100 9.91 23.91 5.09
N ILE A 101 8.72 23.66 5.64
CA ILE A 101 7.48 23.62 4.86
C ILE A 101 6.33 24.20 5.68
N SER A 102 5.47 25.03 5.07
CA SER A 102 4.26 25.53 5.73
C SER A 102 3.23 24.40 5.95
N GLY A 103 2.37 24.54 6.97
CA GLY A 103 1.34 23.53 7.26
C GLY A 103 0.43 23.25 6.06
N ASN A 104 0.03 24.31 5.34
CA ASN A 104 -0.83 24.20 4.15
C ASN A 104 -0.10 23.51 2.98
N ALA A 105 1.17 23.83 2.77
CA ALA A 105 1.98 23.16 1.75
C ALA A 105 2.20 21.68 2.08
N ARG A 106 2.38 21.34 3.37
CA ARG A 106 2.48 19.95 3.83
C ARG A 106 1.22 19.16 3.49
N HIS A 107 0.05 19.70 3.82
CA HIS A 107 -1.22 19.05 3.51
C HIS A 107 -1.41 18.85 2.00
N PHE A 108 -1.13 19.89 1.21
CA PHE A 108 -1.18 19.81 -0.25
C PHE A 108 -0.25 18.71 -0.79
N LEU A 109 1.03 18.70 -0.39
CA LEU A 109 1.98 17.68 -0.85
C LEU A 109 1.61 16.26 -0.40
N GLN A 110 0.96 16.09 0.75
CA GLN A 110 0.45 14.79 1.17
C GLN A 110 -0.69 14.28 0.26
N GLN A 111 -1.57 15.17 -0.20
CA GLN A 111 -2.59 14.82 -1.19
C GLN A 111 -1.96 14.42 -2.53
N GLU A 112 -1.04 15.25 -3.05
CA GLU A 112 -0.34 14.97 -4.31
C GLU A 112 0.52 13.70 -4.24
N LEU A 113 1.02 13.34 -3.05
CA LEU A 113 1.74 12.08 -2.83
C LEU A 113 0.84 10.87 -3.07
N ASN A 114 -0.41 10.91 -2.59
CA ASN A 114 -1.37 9.84 -2.80
C ASN A 114 -1.75 9.70 -4.29
N ASP A 115 -2.03 10.81 -4.95
CA ASP A 115 -2.34 10.83 -6.39
C ASP A 115 -1.14 10.32 -7.23
N THR A 116 0.07 10.66 -6.81
CA THR A 116 1.31 10.18 -7.42
C THR A 116 1.44 8.65 -7.27
N LEU A 117 1.15 8.11 -6.09
CA LEU A 117 1.19 6.66 -5.82
C LEU A 117 0.17 5.90 -6.66
N GLU A 118 -1.07 6.40 -6.77
CA GLU A 118 -2.11 5.78 -7.60
C GLU A 118 -1.71 5.74 -9.08
N ASN A 119 -1.19 6.87 -9.60
CA ASN A 119 -0.70 6.94 -10.98
C ASN A 119 0.49 6.00 -11.22
N MET A 120 1.44 5.92 -10.29
CA MET A 120 2.56 4.98 -10.37
C MET A 120 2.08 3.54 -10.44
N HIS A 121 1.14 3.16 -9.57
CA HIS A 121 0.58 1.81 -9.53
C HIS A 121 -0.08 1.44 -10.85
N TYR A 122 -0.95 2.32 -11.36
CA TYR A 122 -1.58 2.15 -12.67
C TYR A 122 -0.55 1.97 -13.79
N LEU A 123 0.50 2.82 -13.82
CA LEU A 123 1.52 2.77 -14.87
C LEU A 123 2.38 1.50 -14.79
N MET A 124 2.69 1.02 -13.58
CA MET A 124 3.37 -0.25 -13.40
C MET A 124 2.58 -1.41 -14.00
N GLU A 125 1.27 -1.44 -13.78
CA GLU A 125 0.40 -2.44 -14.41
C GLU A 125 0.38 -2.32 -15.94
N GLN A 126 0.27 -1.10 -16.49
CA GLN A 126 0.30 -0.91 -17.95
C GLN A 126 1.63 -1.35 -18.56
N LEU A 127 2.76 -1.02 -17.92
CA LEU A 127 4.09 -1.44 -18.36
C LEU A 127 4.27 -2.97 -18.37
N THR A 128 3.49 -3.71 -17.58
CA THR A 128 3.53 -5.19 -17.64
C THR A 128 2.84 -5.77 -18.86
N ARG A 129 1.94 -5.00 -19.49
CA ARG A 129 1.08 -5.45 -20.60
C ARG A 129 1.66 -5.16 -21.97
N ILE A 130 2.70 -4.34 -22.06
CA ILE A 130 3.34 -3.97 -23.31
C ILE A 130 4.61 -4.79 -23.56
N SER A 131 4.99 -4.91 -24.83
CA SER A 131 6.30 -5.44 -25.20
C SER A 131 7.40 -4.53 -24.67
N ARG A 132 8.39 -5.13 -24.03
CA ARG A 132 9.52 -4.41 -23.44
C ARG A 132 10.67 -4.33 -24.45
N PRO A 133 10.98 -3.15 -25.03
CA PRO A 133 12.17 -2.97 -25.83
C PRO A 133 13.44 -3.16 -24.99
N PHE A 134 14.49 -3.76 -25.54
CA PHE A 134 15.80 -3.89 -24.86
C PHE A 134 16.39 -2.53 -24.43
N ALA A 135 16.05 -1.47 -25.18
CA ALA A 135 16.48 -0.11 -24.84
C ALA A 135 15.97 0.38 -23.46
N PHE A 136 14.94 -0.27 -22.89
CA PHE A 136 14.44 0.06 -21.53
C PHE A 136 15.37 -0.43 -20.43
N ASP A 137 16.24 -1.40 -20.67
CA ASP A 137 17.07 -2.00 -19.64
C ASP A 137 17.94 -0.98 -18.91
N GLN A 138 18.52 -0.01 -19.62
CA GLN A 138 19.27 1.07 -19.00
C GLN A 138 18.42 1.94 -18.05
N PHE A 139 17.14 2.14 -18.36
CA PHE A 139 16.22 2.89 -17.50
C PHE A 139 15.85 2.08 -16.26
N PHE A 140 15.63 0.78 -16.41
CA PHE A 140 15.33 -0.09 -15.28
C PHE A 140 16.53 -0.29 -14.35
N LEU A 141 17.76 -0.25 -14.87
CA LEU A 141 18.96 -0.23 -14.03
C LEU A 141 19.06 1.05 -13.20
N GLY A 142 18.74 2.21 -13.80
CA GLY A 142 18.67 3.48 -13.08
C GLY A 142 17.57 3.47 -12.00
N ILE A 143 16.36 3.00 -12.34
CA ILE A 143 15.25 2.84 -11.39
C ILE A 143 15.66 1.92 -10.24
N ARG A 144 16.28 0.77 -10.53
CA ARG A 144 16.77 -0.18 -9.53
C ARG A 144 17.73 0.47 -8.54
N GLN A 145 18.63 1.31 -9.02
CA GLN A 145 19.58 2.04 -8.17
C GLN A 145 18.84 3.02 -7.25
N ASP A 146 17.91 3.79 -7.79
CA ASP A 146 17.18 4.79 -7.02
C ASP A 146 16.15 4.17 -6.05
N LEU A 147 15.63 2.96 -6.33
CA LEU A 147 14.74 2.23 -5.43
C LEU A 147 15.40 1.88 -4.09
N LYS A 148 16.73 1.66 -4.07
CA LYS A 148 17.45 1.35 -2.83
C LYS A 148 17.38 2.49 -1.82
N GLU A 149 17.29 3.73 -2.29
CA GLU A 149 17.15 4.90 -1.43
C GLU A 149 15.81 4.93 -0.66
N LEU A 150 14.79 4.18 -1.15
CA LEU A 150 13.50 4.07 -0.46
C LEU A 150 13.54 3.16 0.77
N LEU A 151 14.60 2.38 0.96
CA LEU A 151 14.75 1.46 2.08
C LEU A 151 15.36 2.08 3.33
N HIS A 152 15.60 3.41 3.34
CA HIS A 152 16.12 4.09 4.53
C HIS A 152 15.07 4.19 5.64
N GLU A 153 15.45 3.82 6.88
CA GLU A 153 14.56 3.72 8.04
C GLU A 153 13.95 5.03 8.53
N GLU A 154 14.69 6.13 8.41
CA GLU A 154 14.29 7.43 8.97
C GLU A 154 13.16 8.12 8.17
N ASN A 155 12.58 7.41 7.21
CA ASN A 155 11.52 7.94 6.37
C ASN A 155 10.15 7.77 7.06
N PRO A 156 9.45 8.84 7.49
CA PRO A 156 8.10 8.74 8.05
C PRO A 156 7.06 8.20 7.04
N TYR A 157 7.40 8.16 5.76
CA TYR A 157 6.62 7.59 4.66
C TYR A 157 7.16 6.22 4.22
N PHE A 158 7.76 5.46 5.16
CA PHE A 158 8.38 4.18 4.84
C PHE A 158 7.37 3.13 4.38
N HIS A 159 6.10 3.20 4.81
CA HIS A 159 5.04 2.31 4.34
C HIS A 159 4.78 2.50 2.84
N GLU A 160 4.68 3.74 2.39
CA GLU A 160 4.51 4.09 0.99
C GLU A 160 5.76 3.71 0.19
N SER A 161 6.94 4.03 0.70
CA SER A 161 8.23 3.73 0.08
C SER A 161 8.43 2.23 -0.13
N ILE A 162 8.16 1.41 0.89
CA ILE A 162 8.29 -0.05 0.76
C ILE A 162 7.23 -0.65 -0.17
N ASN A 163 6.04 -0.06 -0.26
CA ASN A 163 5.03 -0.47 -1.23
C ASN A 163 5.47 -0.17 -2.67
N VAL A 164 6.05 1.01 -2.93
CA VAL A 164 6.63 1.34 -4.24
C VAL A 164 7.75 0.37 -4.59
N TYR A 165 8.64 0.07 -3.66
CA TYR A 165 9.72 -0.91 -3.83
C TYR A 165 9.16 -2.30 -4.21
N ARG A 166 8.21 -2.84 -3.43
CA ARG A 166 7.59 -4.14 -3.69
C ARG A 166 6.89 -4.20 -5.05
N ASN A 167 6.12 -3.17 -5.38
CA ASN A 167 5.41 -3.09 -6.66
C ASN A 167 6.38 -3.00 -7.85
N ALA A 168 7.46 -2.24 -7.75
CA ALA A 168 8.46 -2.15 -8.80
C ALA A 168 9.12 -3.52 -9.07
N TRP A 169 9.50 -4.27 -8.05
CA TRP A 169 10.05 -5.61 -8.19
C TRP A 169 9.03 -6.65 -8.67
N THR A 170 7.75 -6.49 -8.32
CA THR A 170 6.68 -7.37 -8.81
C THR A 170 6.39 -7.14 -10.28
N HIS A 171 6.25 -5.88 -10.70
CA HIS A 171 5.67 -5.52 -12.00
C HIS A 171 6.71 -5.16 -13.05
N ILE A 172 7.81 -4.50 -12.68
CA ILE A 172 8.77 -3.91 -13.63
C ILE A 172 10.08 -4.68 -13.65
N LEU A 173 10.71 -4.90 -12.50
CA LEU A 173 12.03 -5.49 -12.38
C LEU A 173 11.93 -7.03 -12.34
N LYS A 174 11.50 -7.62 -13.47
CA LYS A 174 11.20 -9.07 -13.56
C LYS A 174 12.41 -9.94 -13.92
N GLU A 175 13.54 -9.33 -14.25
CA GLU A 175 14.74 -10.07 -14.64
C GLU A 175 15.26 -10.91 -13.47
N LYS A 176 15.40 -12.23 -13.68
CA LYS A 176 15.77 -13.17 -12.63
C LYS A 176 17.13 -12.87 -12.02
N THR A 177 18.08 -12.47 -12.85
CA THR A 177 19.45 -12.11 -12.42
C THR A 177 19.41 -10.90 -11.50
N TRP A 178 18.64 -9.87 -11.85
CA TRP A 178 18.50 -8.66 -11.03
C TRP A 178 17.84 -8.93 -9.67
N ARG A 179 16.81 -9.78 -9.64
CA ARG A 179 16.15 -10.19 -8.40
C ARG A 179 17.09 -10.94 -7.48
N LYS A 180 17.89 -11.86 -8.05
CA LYS A 180 18.87 -12.62 -7.30
C LYS A 180 19.97 -11.72 -6.73
N GLU A 181 20.56 -10.86 -7.55
CA GLU A 181 21.57 -9.89 -7.10
C GLU A 181 21.07 -8.97 -5.99
N GLU A 182 19.83 -8.52 -6.08
CA GLU A 182 19.22 -7.68 -5.07
C GLU A 182 18.97 -8.46 -3.78
N LEU A 183 18.45 -9.68 -3.87
CA LEU A 183 18.28 -10.56 -2.71
C LEU A 183 19.61 -10.83 -2.02
N ASP A 184 20.67 -11.17 -2.76
CA ASP A 184 22.01 -11.39 -2.23
C ASP A 184 22.56 -10.12 -1.53
N SER A 185 22.24 -8.95 -2.05
CA SER A 185 22.62 -7.65 -1.46
C SER A 185 21.88 -7.37 -0.15
N LEU A 186 20.57 -7.66 -0.11
CA LEU A 186 19.74 -7.48 1.09
C LEU A 186 20.12 -8.49 2.19
N GLN A 187 20.38 -9.74 1.83
CA GLN A 187 20.79 -10.78 2.79
C GLN A 187 22.11 -10.42 3.52
N LYS A 188 23.04 -9.73 2.85
CA LYS A 188 24.25 -9.22 3.50
C LYS A 188 23.99 -8.11 4.52
N GLN A 189 22.85 -7.45 4.43
CA GLN A 189 22.43 -6.39 5.35
C GLN A 189 21.58 -6.93 6.51
N LEU A 190 21.13 -8.19 6.42
CA LEU A 190 20.40 -8.84 7.50
C LEU A 190 21.36 -9.14 8.67
N ASN A 191 21.11 -8.49 9.78
CA ASN A 191 21.72 -8.72 11.08
C ASN A 191 20.68 -8.43 12.17
N ASP A 192 21.06 -8.61 13.43
CA ASP A 192 20.14 -8.40 14.57
C ASP A 192 19.60 -6.95 14.69
N GLN A 193 20.21 -6.00 13.98
CA GLN A 193 19.83 -4.59 13.91
C GLN A 193 19.31 -4.18 12.52
N ALA A 194 18.99 -5.16 11.68
CA ALA A 194 18.49 -4.87 10.34
C ALA A 194 17.18 -4.09 10.42
N SER A 195 17.08 -3.09 9.57
CA SER A 195 15.86 -2.28 9.47
C SER A 195 14.65 -3.09 9.02
N VAL A 196 13.47 -2.71 9.48
CA VAL A 196 12.22 -3.37 9.05
C VAL A 196 12.06 -3.32 7.53
N THR A 197 12.51 -2.26 6.88
CA THR A 197 12.45 -2.11 5.42
C THR A 197 13.32 -3.14 4.71
N ILE A 198 14.52 -3.43 5.23
CA ILE A 198 15.40 -4.49 4.71
C ILE A 198 14.76 -5.87 4.93
N VAL A 199 14.19 -6.13 6.10
CA VAL A 199 13.49 -7.40 6.38
C VAL A 199 12.33 -7.59 5.39
N ILE A 200 11.47 -6.58 5.22
CA ILE A 200 10.33 -6.62 4.30
C ILE A 200 10.77 -6.77 2.84
N ALA A 201 11.82 -6.05 2.42
CA ALA A 201 12.37 -6.16 1.07
C ALA A 201 12.93 -7.58 0.82
N THR A 202 13.64 -8.15 1.82
CA THR A 202 14.17 -9.52 1.72
C THR A 202 13.05 -10.55 1.63
N ILE A 203 12.03 -10.47 2.48
CA ILE A 203 10.85 -11.36 2.40
C ILE A 203 10.25 -11.28 0.99
N HIS A 204 10.07 -10.07 0.47
CA HIS A 204 9.45 -9.87 -0.83
C HIS A 204 10.26 -10.50 -1.97
N LEU A 205 11.58 -10.26 -2.00
CA LEU A 205 12.44 -10.85 -3.03
C LEU A 205 12.59 -12.36 -2.88
N SER A 206 12.58 -12.89 -1.65
CA SER A 206 12.57 -14.34 -1.41
C SER A 206 11.36 -15.01 -2.06
N LEU A 207 10.16 -14.42 -1.91
CA LEU A 207 8.93 -14.90 -2.58
C LEU A 207 9.01 -14.81 -4.11
N LEU A 208 9.65 -13.76 -4.66
CA LEU A 208 9.78 -13.57 -6.10
C LEU A 208 10.86 -14.46 -6.74
N THR A 209 11.76 -15.01 -5.93
CA THR A 209 12.86 -15.90 -6.36
C THR A 209 12.69 -17.34 -5.89
N GLU A 210 11.53 -17.67 -5.30
CA GLU A 210 11.19 -19.03 -4.84
C GLU A 210 12.13 -19.56 -3.73
N HIS A 211 12.59 -18.64 -2.85
CA HIS A 211 13.39 -18.98 -1.65
C HIS A 211 12.52 -18.84 -0.39
N ASP A 212 11.40 -19.56 -0.35
CA ASP A 212 10.34 -19.38 0.65
C ASP A 212 10.75 -19.87 2.07
N GLU A 213 11.80 -20.68 2.20
CA GLU A 213 12.26 -21.25 3.46
C GLU A 213 12.71 -20.21 4.51
N GLN A 214 13.14 -19.02 4.10
CA GLN A 214 13.54 -17.96 5.04
C GLN A 214 12.37 -17.03 5.43
N VAL A 215 11.25 -17.10 4.74
CA VAL A 215 10.12 -16.16 4.95
C VAL A 215 9.59 -16.25 6.38
N GLU A 216 9.39 -17.49 6.88
CA GLU A 216 8.85 -17.71 8.23
C GLU A 216 9.80 -17.16 9.31
N SER A 217 11.09 -17.42 9.22
CA SER A 217 12.08 -16.92 10.18
C SER A 217 12.15 -15.39 10.18
N LEU A 218 12.09 -14.76 9.01
CA LEU A 218 12.08 -13.30 8.88
C LEU A 218 10.79 -12.67 9.42
N LEU A 219 9.63 -13.31 9.24
CA LEU A 219 8.38 -12.84 9.84
C LEU A 219 8.47 -12.76 11.37
N HIS A 220 9.13 -13.71 12.01
CA HIS A 220 9.29 -13.72 13.47
C HIS A 220 10.20 -12.60 14.00
N THR A 221 10.97 -11.93 13.16
CA THR A 221 11.75 -10.73 13.55
C THR A 221 10.93 -9.45 13.58
N LEU A 222 9.74 -9.44 12.93
CA LEU A 222 8.88 -8.27 12.87
C LEU A 222 8.34 -7.90 14.27
N GLN A 223 8.29 -6.59 14.53
CA GLN A 223 7.64 -6.05 15.72
C GLN A 223 6.13 -5.89 15.47
N PRO A 224 5.29 -5.89 16.53
CA PRO A 224 3.85 -5.75 16.36
C PRO A 224 3.41 -4.50 15.57
N LYS A 225 4.15 -3.40 15.67
CA LYS A 225 3.91 -2.17 14.90
C LYS A 225 4.00 -2.38 13.38
N ASP A 226 4.75 -3.40 12.95
CA ASP A 226 5.06 -3.66 11.55
C ASP A 226 4.11 -4.69 10.92
N TYR A 227 3.26 -5.35 11.71
CA TYR A 227 2.32 -6.38 11.22
C TYR A 227 1.39 -5.88 10.11
N PRO A 228 0.91 -4.62 10.07
CA PRO A 228 0.14 -4.12 8.94
C PRO A 228 0.84 -4.22 7.58
N LEU A 229 2.18 -4.28 7.53
CA LEU A 229 2.94 -4.45 6.29
C LEU A 229 2.69 -5.82 5.61
N ILE A 230 2.23 -6.81 6.38
CA ILE A 230 1.89 -8.16 5.91
C ILE A 230 0.68 -8.14 4.98
N ASN A 231 -0.22 -7.16 5.12
CA ASN A 231 -1.42 -7.00 4.29
C ASN A 231 -1.11 -7.01 2.78
N TYR A 232 0.05 -6.51 2.41
CA TYR A 232 0.48 -6.49 1.02
C TYR A 232 0.52 -7.90 0.40
N TRP A 233 1.20 -8.85 1.05
CA TRP A 233 1.33 -10.20 0.50
C TRP A 233 0.01 -10.97 0.51
N ILE A 234 -0.81 -10.76 1.53
CA ILE A 234 -2.15 -11.35 1.61
C ILE A 234 -3.03 -10.91 0.43
N ARG A 235 -2.88 -9.65 -0.04
CA ARG A 235 -3.65 -9.12 -1.18
C ARG A 235 -3.10 -9.52 -2.53
N TYR A 236 -1.78 -9.58 -2.67
CA TYR A 236 -1.12 -9.60 -3.98
C TYR A 236 -0.38 -10.91 -4.28
N THR A 237 -0.44 -11.90 -3.39
CA THR A 237 0.09 -13.24 -3.67
C THR A 237 -1.04 -14.26 -3.82
N ASP A 238 -0.72 -15.40 -4.42
CA ASP A 238 -1.63 -16.55 -4.43
C ASP A 238 -1.82 -17.13 -3.02
N GLU A 239 -2.86 -17.96 -2.84
CA GLU A 239 -3.22 -18.52 -1.53
C GLU A 239 -2.10 -19.36 -0.91
N GLN A 240 -1.30 -20.01 -1.71
CA GLN A 240 -0.23 -20.86 -1.22
C GLN A 240 0.88 -20.00 -0.62
N LYS A 241 1.30 -18.97 -1.34
CA LYS A 241 2.30 -18.00 -0.88
C LYS A 241 1.80 -17.11 0.25
N ALA A 242 0.48 -16.86 0.35
CA ALA A 242 -0.12 -16.13 1.46
C ALA A 242 -0.17 -16.92 2.77
N THR A 243 -0.08 -18.25 2.71
CA THR A 243 -0.25 -19.14 3.88
C THR A 243 0.69 -18.81 5.06
N PRO A 244 2.01 -18.60 4.90
CA PRO A 244 2.91 -18.27 6.01
C PRO A 244 2.48 -17.00 6.75
N PHE A 245 1.99 -16.00 6.02
CA PHE A 245 1.54 -14.72 6.58
C PHE A 245 0.25 -14.87 7.39
N ILE A 246 -0.70 -15.69 6.90
CA ILE A 246 -1.95 -15.99 7.61
C ILE A 246 -1.63 -16.73 8.91
N LEU A 247 -0.76 -17.74 8.86
CA LEU A 247 -0.33 -18.50 10.04
C LEU A 247 0.37 -17.60 11.06
N PHE A 248 1.27 -16.73 10.60
CA PHE A 248 1.95 -15.77 11.46
C PHE A 248 0.95 -14.87 12.22
N ILE A 249 -0.06 -14.35 11.53
CA ILE A 249 -1.09 -13.52 12.17
C ILE A 249 -1.94 -14.31 13.17
N ILE A 250 -2.35 -15.54 12.84
CA ILE A 250 -3.10 -16.41 13.77
C ILE A 250 -2.30 -16.61 15.07
N GLN A 251 -1.01 -16.80 14.98
CA GLN A 251 -0.14 -17.06 16.12
C GLN A 251 0.20 -15.79 16.94
N ASN A 252 0.22 -14.62 16.29
CA ASN A 252 0.75 -13.40 16.88
C ASN A 252 -0.28 -12.28 17.09
N ILE A 253 -1.58 -12.53 16.84
CA ILE A 253 -2.63 -11.50 16.97
C ILE A 253 -2.72 -10.93 18.39
N ALA A 254 -2.50 -11.74 19.42
CA ALA A 254 -2.50 -11.29 20.81
C ALA A 254 -1.39 -10.24 21.06
N ARG A 255 -0.18 -10.48 20.54
CA ARG A 255 0.94 -9.51 20.64
C ARG A 255 0.62 -8.19 19.92
N PHE A 256 -0.12 -8.24 18.79
CA PHE A 256 -0.59 -7.03 18.15
C PHE A 256 -1.53 -6.23 19.04
N PHE A 257 -2.45 -6.89 19.74
CA PHE A 257 -3.37 -6.23 20.68
C PHE A 257 -2.68 -5.70 21.95
N GLU A 258 -1.60 -6.31 22.40
CA GLU A 258 -0.80 -5.77 23.49
C GLU A 258 -0.14 -4.44 23.09
N TYR A 259 0.27 -4.31 21.83
CA TYR A 259 0.93 -3.12 21.30
C TYR A 259 -0.08 -2.04 20.85
N GLU A 260 -1.01 -2.39 19.94
CA GLU A 260 -1.94 -1.43 19.35
C GLU A 260 -3.12 -1.20 20.29
N THR A 261 -3.27 0.02 20.79
CA THR A 261 -4.35 0.38 21.74
C THR A 261 -5.53 1.08 21.07
N ASN A 262 -5.36 1.57 19.85
CA ASN A 262 -6.41 2.27 19.13
C ASN A 262 -7.51 1.31 18.65
N TYR A 263 -8.75 1.55 19.10
CA TYR A 263 -9.91 0.72 18.75
C TYR A 263 -10.10 0.58 17.24
N TYR A 264 -10.03 1.68 16.48
CA TYR A 264 -10.30 1.67 15.04
C TYR A 264 -9.22 0.93 14.27
N ARG A 265 -7.95 1.09 14.64
CA ARG A 265 -6.83 0.34 14.02
C ARG A 265 -6.93 -1.16 14.31
N ARG A 266 -7.28 -1.55 15.53
CA ARG A 266 -7.55 -2.96 15.84
C ARG A 266 -8.69 -3.51 15.01
N LYS A 267 -9.81 -2.77 14.92
CA LYS A 267 -10.98 -3.16 14.14
C LYS A 267 -10.64 -3.31 12.65
N GLU A 268 -9.95 -2.36 12.07
CA GLU A 268 -9.51 -2.40 10.67
C GLU A 268 -8.61 -3.61 10.42
N PHE A 269 -7.61 -3.83 11.27
CA PHE A 269 -6.68 -4.95 11.15
C PHE A 269 -7.42 -6.29 11.21
N VAL A 270 -8.28 -6.50 12.20
CA VAL A 270 -9.07 -7.73 12.36
C VAL A 270 -10.01 -7.93 11.17
N SER A 271 -10.74 -6.89 10.77
CA SER A 271 -11.67 -6.95 9.63
C SER A 271 -10.97 -7.33 8.33
N PHE A 272 -9.72 -6.89 8.16
CA PHE A 272 -8.91 -7.26 7.00
C PHE A 272 -8.56 -8.75 7.01
N PHE A 273 -8.09 -9.29 8.13
CA PHE A 273 -7.55 -10.66 8.18
C PHE A 273 -8.63 -11.75 8.30
N ILE A 274 -9.76 -11.48 8.92
CA ILE A 274 -10.81 -12.49 9.18
C ILE A 274 -11.21 -13.30 7.93
N PRO A 275 -11.50 -12.71 6.76
CA PRO A 275 -11.89 -13.47 5.58
C PRO A 275 -10.81 -14.46 5.12
N TYR A 276 -9.55 -14.06 5.19
CA TYR A 276 -8.42 -14.90 4.79
C TYR A 276 -8.16 -16.03 5.79
N VAL A 277 -8.25 -15.75 7.08
CA VAL A 277 -8.15 -16.78 8.15
C VAL A 277 -9.29 -17.78 8.01
N LYS A 278 -10.52 -17.31 7.78
CA LYS A 278 -11.69 -18.21 7.55
C LYS A 278 -11.44 -19.11 6.35
N LYS A 279 -11.03 -18.54 5.22
CA LYS A 279 -10.75 -19.28 3.98
C LYS A 279 -9.64 -20.32 4.18
N TYR A 280 -8.56 -19.93 4.85
CA TYR A 280 -7.48 -20.84 5.20
C TYR A 280 -7.96 -22.00 6.08
N CYS A 281 -8.69 -21.74 7.17
CA CYS A 281 -9.18 -22.74 8.10
C CYS A 281 -10.20 -23.70 7.44
N LEU A 282 -11.03 -23.20 6.53
CA LEU A 282 -11.93 -24.03 5.71
C LEU A 282 -11.13 -25.01 4.84
N ARG A 283 -10.10 -24.52 4.16
CA ARG A 283 -9.25 -25.33 3.26
C ARG A 283 -8.55 -26.49 3.99
N ILE A 284 -8.06 -26.24 5.21
CA ILE A 284 -7.35 -27.26 6.01
C ILE A 284 -8.27 -28.05 6.94
N HIS A 285 -9.58 -27.83 6.86
CA HIS A 285 -10.60 -28.46 7.71
C HIS A 285 -10.37 -28.27 9.23
N LYS A 286 -9.85 -27.11 9.64
CA LYS A 286 -9.59 -26.77 11.05
C LYS A 286 -10.36 -25.52 11.49
N MET A 287 -11.69 -25.58 11.44
CA MET A 287 -12.56 -24.45 11.80
C MET A 287 -12.50 -24.08 13.30
N GLU A 288 -12.02 -24.96 14.16
CA GLU A 288 -11.74 -24.64 15.56
C GLU A 288 -10.65 -23.57 15.73
N THR A 289 -9.67 -23.54 14.81
CA THR A 289 -8.64 -22.49 14.77
C THR A 289 -9.25 -21.14 14.42
N PHE A 290 -10.21 -21.11 13.49
CA PHE A 290 -10.94 -19.88 13.16
C PHE A 290 -11.78 -19.39 14.36
N GLU A 291 -12.44 -20.30 15.04
CA GLU A 291 -13.22 -19.99 16.24
C GLU A 291 -12.35 -19.33 17.32
N LYS A 292 -11.23 -19.96 17.67
CA LYS A 292 -10.25 -19.39 18.63
C LYS A 292 -9.72 -18.03 18.20
N PHE A 293 -9.44 -17.86 16.90
CA PHE A 293 -9.01 -16.56 16.36
C PHE A 293 -10.10 -15.50 16.58
N CYS A 294 -11.36 -15.83 16.30
CA CYS A 294 -12.48 -14.91 16.54
C CYS A 294 -12.63 -14.57 18.02
N GLU A 295 -12.55 -15.57 18.92
CA GLU A 295 -12.60 -15.36 20.37
C GLU A 295 -11.49 -14.42 20.85
N THR A 296 -10.25 -14.61 20.38
CA THR A 296 -9.11 -13.74 20.70
C THR A 296 -9.31 -12.31 20.18
N CYS A 297 -10.00 -12.16 19.06
CA CYS A 297 -10.21 -10.86 18.40
C CYS A 297 -11.45 -10.11 18.89
N LEU A 298 -12.20 -10.60 19.88
CA LEU A 298 -13.33 -9.86 20.46
C LEU A 298 -12.87 -8.53 21.09
N PRO A 299 -13.65 -7.45 20.97
CA PRO A 299 -14.99 -7.34 20.36
C PRO A 299 -14.97 -7.11 18.84
N TYR A 300 -13.81 -6.96 18.20
CA TYR A 300 -13.65 -6.56 16.80
C TYR A 300 -14.15 -7.61 15.80
N SER A 301 -14.12 -8.88 16.19
CA SER A 301 -14.57 -10.04 15.40
C SER A 301 -16.05 -10.35 15.56
N PHE A 302 -16.78 -9.63 16.43
CA PHE A 302 -18.14 -10.01 16.88
C PHE A 302 -19.07 -10.43 15.74
N ILE A 303 -19.23 -9.60 14.71
CA ILE A 303 -20.15 -9.86 13.58
C ILE A 303 -19.77 -11.15 12.84
N TYR A 304 -18.48 -11.35 12.61
CA TYR A 304 -17.97 -12.53 11.91
C TYR A 304 -18.10 -13.80 12.75
N TYR A 305 -17.88 -13.68 14.07
CA TYR A 305 -17.99 -14.79 14.99
C TYR A 305 -19.45 -15.19 15.20
N SER A 306 -20.35 -14.23 15.40
CA SER A 306 -21.81 -14.48 15.46
C SER A 306 -22.30 -15.24 14.23
N SER A 307 -21.98 -14.74 13.03
CA SER A 307 -22.33 -15.40 11.76
C SER A 307 -21.77 -16.82 11.65
N TYR A 308 -20.53 -17.03 12.08
CA TYR A 308 -19.90 -18.35 12.10
C TYR A 308 -20.65 -19.32 13.04
N LEU A 309 -20.99 -18.89 14.26
CA LEU A 309 -21.66 -19.73 15.25
C LEU A 309 -23.03 -20.19 14.76
N LEU A 310 -23.81 -19.31 14.11
CA LEU A 310 -25.07 -19.68 13.47
C LEU A 310 -24.86 -20.64 12.31
N GLN A 311 -23.91 -20.35 11.41
CA GLN A 311 -23.63 -21.20 10.25
C GLN A 311 -23.28 -22.65 10.64
N PHE A 312 -22.61 -22.83 11.78
CA PHE A 312 -22.20 -24.15 12.28
C PHE A 312 -23.11 -24.71 13.39
N ASN A 313 -24.33 -24.16 13.55
CA ASN A 313 -25.33 -24.57 14.53
C ASN A 313 -24.80 -24.56 15.99
N LYS A 314 -23.85 -23.67 16.32
CA LYS A 314 -23.31 -23.51 17.67
C LYS A 314 -24.16 -22.52 18.48
N HIS A 315 -25.47 -22.75 18.53
CA HIS A 315 -26.47 -21.82 19.04
C HIS A 315 -26.25 -21.45 20.51
N ARG A 316 -25.77 -22.36 21.33
CA ARG A 316 -25.46 -22.09 22.74
C ARG A 316 -24.33 -21.05 22.86
N LYS A 317 -23.22 -21.24 22.15
CA LYS A 317 -22.11 -20.27 22.14
C LYS A 317 -22.52 -18.92 21.55
N TRP A 318 -23.47 -18.94 20.61
CA TRP A 318 -24.02 -17.72 20.03
C TRP A 318 -24.75 -16.89 21.11
N VAL A 319 -25.59 -17.50 21.93
CA VAL A 319 -26.26 -16.85 23.05
C VAL A 319 -25.25 -16.36 24.10
N GLU A 320 -24.27 -17.19 24.46
CA GLU A 320 -23.18 -16.82 25.37
C GLU A 320 -22.39 -15.60 24.85
N LEU A 321 -22.13 -15.49 23.53
CA LEU A 321 -21.47 -14.36 22.89
C LEU A 321 -22.25 -13.05 23.06
N TYR A 322 -23.57 -13.09 22.85
CA TYR A 322 -24.43 -11.91 23.00
C TYR A 322 -24.55 -11.47 24.48
N LEU A 323 -24.69 -12.42 25.40
CA LEU A 323 -24.65 -12.13 26.82
C LEU A 323 -23.34 -11.50 27.27
N TYR A 324 -22.22 -12.07 26.84
CA TYR A 324 -20.88 -11.54 27.14
C TYR A 324 -20.67 -10.10 26.60
N SER A 325 -21.21 -9.84 25.43
CA SER A 325 -21.04 -8.55 24.74
C SER A 325 -22.03 -7.49 25.20
N ASN A 326 -22.97 -7.82 26.07
CA ASN A 326 -24.04 -6.94 26.56
C ASN A 326 -24.76 -6.17 25.44
N ILE A 327 -25.16 -6.89 24.37
CA ILE A 327 -25.83 -6.30 23.22
C ILE A 327 -27.34 -6.35 23.44
N GLU A 328 -28.00 -5.19 23.33
CA GLU A 328 -29.44 -5.08 23.45
C GLU A 328 -30.16 -5.85 22.33
N LEU A 329 -31.33 -6.45 22.67
CA LEU A 329 -32.14 -7.26 21.73
C LEU A 329 -32.48 -6.54 20.44
N ASP A 330 -32.70 -5.24 20.51
CA ASP A 330 -33.09 -4.41 19.36
C ASP A 330 -32.00 -4.39 18.27
N TYR A 331 -30.76 -4.71 18.62
CA TYR A 331 -29.65 -4.84 17.67
C TYR A 331 -29.42 -6.26 17.18
N ILE A 332 -30.22 -7.22 17.65
CA ILE A 332 -30.12 -8.62 17.19
C ILE A 332 -31.13 -8.84 16.06
N SER A 333 -30.65 -9.42 14.96
CA SER A 333 -31.53 -9.76 13.83
C SER A 333 -32.65 -10.72 14.27
N SER A 334 -33.90 -10.41 13.90
CA SER A 334 -35.05 -11.31 14.16
C SER A 334 -34.88 -12.66 13.50
N ASP A 335 -34.17 -12.75 12.39
CA ASP A 335 -33.94 -14.00 11.68
C ASP A 335 -32.92 -14.87 12.41
N ASP A 336 -31.89 -14.26 13.03
CA ASP A 336 -30.93 -14.95 13.86
C ASP A 336 -31.60 -15.55 15.11
N ILE A 337 -32.48 -14.75 15.77
CA ILE A 337 -33.28 -15.21 16.91
C ILE A 337 -34.17 -16.41 16.49
N LYS A 338 -34.86 -16.33 15.35
CA LYS A 338 -35.68 -17.41 14.82
C LYS A 338 -34.86 -18.68 14.54
N ALA A 339 -33.66 -18.54 13.98
CA ALA A 339 -32.78 -19.68 13.72
C ALA A 339 -32.41 -20.42 15.02
N VAL A 340 -32.06 -19.70 16.07
CA VAL A 340 -31.78 -20.26 17.39
C VAL A 340 -33.05 -20.87 18.01
N GLN A 341 -34.20 -20.16 17.92
CA GLN A 341 -35.50 -20.63 18.44
C GLN A 341 -35.97 -21.93 17.80
N GLN A 342 -35.75 -22.10 16.50
CA GLN A 342 -36.10 -23.32 15.77
C GLN A 342 -35.25 -24.52 16.21
N SER A 343 -34.04 -24.30 16.67
CA SER A 343 -33.18 -25.35 17.17
C SER A 343 -33.53 -25.77 18.60
N ASP A 344 -33.53 -24.81 19.52
CA ASP A 344 -33.96 -25.02 20.92
C ASP A 344 -34.41 -23.67 21.53
N PRO A 345 -35.72 -23.45 21.72
CA PRO A 345 -36.24 -22.21 22.30
C PRO A 345 -35.69 -21.91 23.70
N LYS A 346 -35.29 -22.90 24.47
CA LYS A 346 -34.78 -22.72 25.84
C LYS A 346 -33.44 -22.03 25.86
N LEU A 347 -32.64 -22.09 24.78
CA LEU A 347 -31.37 -21.42 24.68
C LEU A 347 -31.51 -19.90 24.77
N LEU A 348 -32.64 -19.33 24.33
CA LEU A 348 -32.87 -17.88 24.36
C LEU A 348 -33.28 -17.34 25.73
N LEU A 349 -33.70 -18.21 26.66
CA LEU A 349 -34.14 -17.78 27.99
C LEU A 349 -33.13 -16.89 28.74
N PRO A 350 -31.84 -17.23 28.81
CA PRO A 350 -30.89 -16.38 29.50
C PRO A 350 -30.76 -14.97 28.85
N LEU A 351 -30.85 -14.89 27.53
CA LEU A 351 -30.79 -13.63 26.79
C LEU A 351 -32.02 -12.75 27.10
N PHE A 352 -33.22 -13.31 27.09
CA PHE A 352 -34.43 -12.58 27.46
C PHE A 352 -34.45 -12.16 28.94
N MET A 353 -33.97 -13.03 29.84
CA MET A 353 -33.89 -12.73 31.28
C MET A 353 -32.90 -11.58 31.58
N SER A 354 -31.75 -11.56 30.91
CA SER A 354 -30.77 -10.46 31.05
C SER A 354 -31.41 -9.11 30.73
N ILE A 355 -32.18 -9.04 29.64
CA ILE A 355 -32.83 -7.80 29.21
C ILE A 355 -33.98 -7.37 30.14
N VAL A 356 -34.73 -8.32 30.68
CA VAL A 356 -35.76 -7.98 31.69
C VAL A 356 -35.11 -7.40 32.94
N ASN A 357 -34.00 -7.96 33.39
CA ASN A 357 -33.28 -7.45 34.55
C ASN A 357 -32.72 -6.03 34.31
N ASP A 358 -32.12 -5.79 33.13
CA ASP A 358 -31.60 -4.45 32.77
C ASP A 358 -32.73 -3.41 32.71
N LYS A 359 -33.95 -3.79 32.31
CA LYS A 359 -35.14 -2.89 32.29
C LYS A 359 -35.76 -2.66 33.67
N ILE A 360 -35.45 -3.50 34.64
CA ILE A 360 -35.93 -3.34 36.02
C ILE A 360 -34.98 -2.49 36.83
N GLU A 361 -33.66 -2.54 36.49
CA GLU A 361 -32.65 -1.78 37.23
C GLU A 361 -32.43 -0.33 36.71
N ASN A 362 -32.94 -0.01 35.51
CA ASN A 362 -32.96 1.34 34.90
C ASN A 362 -34.38 1.95 34.96
#